data_57a0307cd926cf8790769071a57b6f7a
#
_entry.id   57a0307cd926cf8790769071a57b6f7a
#
_cell.length_a   1.000
_cell.length_b   1.000
_cell.length_c   1.000
_cell.angle_alpha   90.00
_cell.angle_beta   90.00
_cell.angle_gamma   90.00
#
_symmetry.space_group_name_H-M   'P 1'
#
loop_
_entity.id
_entity.type
_entity.pdbx_description
1 polymer ?
#
loop_
_entity_poly.entity_id
_entity_poly.type
_entity_poly.pdbx_seq_one_letter_code
_entity_poly.pdbx_strand_id
1 'polypeptide(L)'
;MDRSRVSAISAAAALCYRGLLIVAAVTLSVAGSAQAQDQLKLAVGAPHNWENQPAALGQQAGIFKKHGLVLELLFTQGSGETMQAVIAGSVDIGTGVGTYGAMGAFAKGAPVRAIGNATTGAHDLYWYVRADSPIRSIKDAAGKTIAFSTTGSSTNVIVLGLIKESGVALKPTATGSPANTLTAVMSGQIDIGWSSPPLGVEDLEQGKIRLVARGSDVASLRDQTVRVIIANANSLAQKKDAIRRFMEAYNETIDWMYAEDKALQLYAEAVKVPFAIAKRSRDEFYPKDNLRPNRLSGVEQAMVDAIALKFLPASLSKEQLGQFFAYQLPPMP
;
A
#
# COMPACT_ATOMS: atom_id res chain seq x y z
N MET A 1 -19.46 -76.11 42.41
CA MET A 1 -19.21 -75.08 41.41
C MET A 1 -18.99 -73.80 42.19
N ASP A 2 -17.79 -73.29 42.09
CA ASP A 2 -17.19 -72.37 43.03
C ASP A 2 -17.64 -70.93 42.73
N ARG A 3 -18.28 -70.26 43.70
CA ARG A 3 -18.75 -68.83 43.60
C ARG A 3 -17.62 -67.80 43.64
N SER A 4 -16.38 -68.22 43.90
CA SER A 4 -15.21 -67.34 44.03
C SER A 4 -14.61 -66.87 42.67
N ARG A 5 -14.90 -67.59 41.59
CA ARG A 5 -14.35 -67.25 40.25
C ARG A 5 -15.14 -66.17 39.48
N VAL A 6 -16.41 -65.94 39.86
CA VAL A 6 -17.26 -64.96 39.18
C VAL A 6 -16.97 -63.56 39.67
N SER A 7 -16.50 -63.37 40.94
CA SER A 7 -16.23 -62.08 41.55
C SER A 7 -14.94 -61.45 41.04
N ALA A 8 -13.91 -62.23 40.63
CA ALA A 8 -12.64 -61.73 40.16
C ALA A 8 -12.65 -61.12 38.71
N ILE A 9 -13.56 -61.68 37.87
CA ILE A 9 -13.70 -61.19 36.48
C ILE A 9 -14.41 -59.84 36.41
N SER A 10 -15.36 -59.58 37.33
CA SER A 10 -16.05 -58.29 37.37
C SER A 10 -15.16 -57.12 37.87
N ALA A 11 -14.21 -57.39 38.74
CA ALA A 11 -13.30 -56.35 39.25
C ALA A 11 -12.22 -55.95 38.22
N ALA A 12 -11.72 -56.88 37.41
CA ALA A 12 -10.74 -56.62 36.37
C ALA A 12 -11.34 -55.82 35.20
N ALA A 13 -12.58 -56.10 34.83
CA ALA A 13 -13.27 -55.37 33.75
C ALA A 13 -13.59 -53.90 34.16
N ALA A 14 -13.92 -53.66 35.43
CA ALA A 14 -14.20 -52.31 35.94
C ALA A 14 -12.92 -51.43 36.03
N LEU A 15 -11.78 -52.02 36.32
CA LEU A 15 -10.49 -51.28 36.34
C LEU A 15 -10.01 -50.90 34.93
N CYS A 16 -10.16 -51.80 33.94
CA CYS A 16 -9.83 -51.51 32.56
C CYS A 16 -10.71 -50.42 31.94
N TYR A 17 -12.01 -50.40 32.28
CA TYR A 17 -12.93 -49.37 31.76
C TYR A 17 -12.65 -47.97 32.35
N ARG A 18 -12.21 -47.88 33.63
CA ARG A 18 -11.83 -46.62 34.27
C ARG A 18 -10.50 -46.10 33.74
N GLY A 19 -9.55 -46.96 33.38
CA GLY A 19 -8.29 -46.58 32.74
C GLY A 19 -8.48 -46.03 31.32
N LEU A 20 -9.39 -46.61 30.53
CA LEU A 20 -9.68 -46.18 29.17
C LEU A 20 -10.36 -44.80 29.10
N LEU A 21 -11.24 -44.51 30.07
CA LEU A 21 -11.95 -43.22 30.14
C LEU A 21 -11.03 -42.06 30.56
N ILE A 22 -10.00 -42.32 31.37
CA ILE A 22 -9.02 -41.31 31.80
C ILE A 22 -8.05 -40.98 30.68
N VAL A 23 -7.65 -41.96 29.88
CA VAL A 23 -6.77 -41.74 28.70
C VAL A 23 -7.51 -40.99 27.59
N ALA A 24 -8.81 -41.27 27.39
CA ALA A 24 -9.63 -40.54 26.41
C ALA A 24 -9.89 -39.07 26.83
N ALA A 25 -9.97 -38.78 28.15
CA ALA A 25 -10.16 -37.41 28.64
C ALA A 25 -8.88 -36.54 28.57
N VAL A 26 -7.71 -37.14 28.62
CA VAL A 26 -6.42 -36.43 28.55
C VAL A 26 -6.03 -36.13 27.08
N THR A 27 -6.46 -36.91 26.12
CA THR A 27 -6.18 -36.67 24.69
C THR A 27 -7.09 -35.59 24.07
N LEU A 28 -8.23 -35.23 24.66
CA LEU A 28 -9.09 -34.15 24.20
C LEU A 28 -8.62 -32.76 24.67
N SER A 29 -7.66 -32.65 25.56
CA SER A 29 -7.20 -31.35 26.13
C SER A 29 -6.05 -30.69 25.34
N VAL A 30 -5.59 -31.29 24.24
CA VAL A 30 -4.51 -30.73 23.37
C VAL A 30 -5.04 -30.39 21.97
N ALA A 31 -6.34 -30.29 21.79
CA ALA A 31 -6.86 -29.52 20.68
C ALA A 31 -6.59 -28.04 21.01
N GLY A 32 -5.34 -27.61 20.81
CA GLY A 32 -5.00 -26.19 20.79
C GLY A 32 -6.03 -25.51 19.92
N SER A 33 -6.80 -24.58 20.46
CA SER A 33 -7.72 -23.75 19.73
C SER A 33 -6.95 -23.16 18.57
N ALA A 34 -7.09 -23.71 17.37
CA ALA A 34 -6.68 -23.04 16.15
C ALA A 34 -7.49 -21.74 16.14
N GLN A 35 -6.89 -20.67 16.64
CA GLN A 35 -7.52 -19.37 16.68
C GLN A 35 -7.86 -19.03 15.24
N ALA A 36 -9.16 -18.95 14.93
CA ALA A 36 -9.62 -18.62 13.59
C ALA A 36 -8.94 -17.29 13.19
N GLN A 37 -8.24 -17.30 12.08
CA GLN A 37 -7.59 -16.08 11.58
C GLN A 37 -8.65 -15.17 11.01
N ASP A 38 -8.58 -13.87 11.36
CA ASP A 38 -9.45 -12.86 10.75
C ASP A 38 -9.03 -12.63 9.30
N GLN A 39 -10.00 -12.64 8.41
CA GLN A 39 -9.78 -12.35 7.00
C GLN A 39 -10.01 -10.87 6.70
N LEU A 40 -9.04 -10.25 6.06
CA LEU A 40 -9.13 -8.89 5.53
C LEU A 40 -8.95 -8.90 4.01
N LYS A 41 -9.84 -8.21 3.30
CA LYS A 41 -9.74 -7.98 1.86
C LYS A 41 -9.00 -6.68 1.60
N LEU A 42 -7.98 -6.75 0.76
CA LEU A 42 -7.07 -5.64 0.52
C LEU A 42 -6.92 -5.35 -0.96
N ALA A 43 -7.15 -4.11 -1.37
CA ALA A 43 -6.75 -3.63 -2.70
C ALA A 43 -5.35 -3.02 -2.64
N VAL A 44 -4.46 -3.50 -3.50
CA VAL A 44 -3.07 -3.05 -3.62
C VAL A 44 -2.87 -2.40 -4.97
N GLY A 45 -2.68 -1.07 -4.98
CA GLY A 45 -2.39 -0.33 -6.20
C GLY A 45 -0.94 -0.49 -6.63
N ALA A 46 -0.70 -0.52 -7.95
CA ALA A 46 0.65 -0.60 -8.51
C ALA A 46 1.53 -1.69 -7.84
N PRO A 47 1.21 -2.98 -8.04
CA PRO A 47 1.83 -4.09 -7.30
C PRO A 47 3.32 -4.30 -7.57
N HIS A 48 3.90 -3.56 -8.51
CA HIS A 48 5.34 -3.61 -8.81
C HIS A 48 6.18 -2.69 -7.91
N ASN A 49 5.56 -1.71 -7.26
CA ASN A 49 6.26 -0.73 -6.44
C ASN A 49 6.63 -1.31 -5.09
N TRP A 50 7.86 -1.05 -4.62
CA TRP A 50 8.34 -1.49 -3.32
C TRP A 50 7.44 -1.06 -2.15
N GLU A 51 6.93 0.17 -2.17
CA GLU A 51 6.03 0.70 -1.13
C GLU A 51 4.72 -0.08 -0.96
N ASN A 52 4.27 -0.75 -2.01
CA ASN A 52 3.03 -1.53 -2.01
C ASN A 52 3.25 -3.02 -1.69
N GLN A 53 4.50 -3.43 -1.43
CA GLN A 53 4.84 -4.82 -1.13
C GLN A 53 4.53 -5.30 0.29
N PRO A 54 4.39 -4.45 1.33
CA PRO A 54 4.27 -4.96 2.70
C PRO A 54 3.15 -5.99 2.88
N ALA A 55 1.99 -5.80 2.24
CA ALA A 55 0.90 -6.77 2.34
C ALA A 55 1.28 -8.16 1.76
N ALA A 56 1.84 -8.20 0.55
CA ALA A 56 2.17 -9.44 -0.12
C ALA A 56 3.38 -10.14 0.51
N LEU A 57 4.48 -9.40 0.72
CA LEU A 57 5.71 -9.95 1.30
C LEU A 57 5.52 -10.34 2.76
N GLY A 58 4.81 -9.54 3.56
CA GLY A 58 4.54 -9.85 4.97
C GLY A 58 3.64 -11.08 5.12
N GLN A 59 2.68 -11.28 4.20
CA GLN A 59 1.88 -12.50 4.18
C GLN A 59 2.74 -13.71 3.80
N GLN A 60 3.58 -13.60 2.80
CA GLN A 60 4.51 -14.66 2.39
C GLN A 60 5.53 -15.00 3.49
N ALA A 61 6.00 -14.01 4.24
CA ALA A 61 6.89 -14.18 5.39
C ALA A 61 6.16 -14.72 6.65
N GLY A 62 4.84 -14.83 6.64
CA GLY A 62 4.05 -15.28 7.78
C GLY A 62 3.84 -14.22 8.86
N ILE A 63 4.21 -12.96 8.64
CA ILE A 63 4.07 -11.87 9.62
C ILE A 63 2.59 -11.63 9.92
N PHE A 64 1.72 -11.53 8.91
CA PHE A 64 0.28 -11.36 9.14
C PHE A 64 -0.34 -12.55 9.86
N LYS A 65 0.13 -13.77 9.56
CA LYS A 65 -0.29 -14.99 10.28
C LYS A 65 0.05 -14.93 11.78
N LYS A 66 1.23 -14.43 12.12
CA LYS A 66 1.66 -14.19 13.52
C LYS A 66 0.71 -13.23 14.26
N HIS A 67 0.15 -12.27 13.54
CA HIS A 67 -0.86 -11.34 14.06
C HIS A 67 -2.32 -11.87 13.96
N GLY A 68 -2.50 -13.16 13.65
CA GLY A 68 -3.83 -13.78 13.54
C GLY A 68 -4.63 -13.31 12.33
N LEU A 69 -3.97 -12.96 11.23
CA LEU A 69 -4.58 -12.42 10.02
C LEU A 69 -4.29 -13.25 8.78
N VAL A 70 -5.25 -13.29 7.87
CA VAL A 70 -5.09 -13.74 6.47
C VAL A 70 -5.57 -12.63 5.56
N LEU A 71 -4.77 -12.29 4.54
CA LEU A 71 -5.09 -11.25 3.57
C LEU A 71 -5.56 -11.87 2.24
N GLU A 72 -6.70 -11.41 1.75
CA GLU A 72 -7.15 -11.62 0.37
C GLU A 72 -6.76 -10.40 -0.45
N LEU A 73 -5.80 -10.54 -1.37
CA LEU A 73 -5.22 -9.43 -2.12
C LEU A 73 -5.88 -9.28 -3.50
N LEU A 74 -6.38 -8.08 -3.78
CA LEU A 74 -6.83 -7.62 -5.09
C LEU A 74 -5.81 -6.63 -5.64
N PHE A 75 -5.17 -6.94 -6.76
CA PHE A 75 -4.23 -6.03 -7.39
C PHE A 75 -4.95 -5.12 -8.38
N THR A 76 -4.67 -3.82 -8.28
CA THR A 76 -5.28 -2.77 -9.10
C THR A 76 -4.23 -2.00 -9.90
N GLN A 77 -4.67 -1.25 -10.93
CA GLN A 77 -3.76 -0.49 -11.79
C GLN A 77 -3.25 0.81 -11.14
N GLY A 78 -3.80 1.20 -9.98
CA GLY A 78 -3.37 2.38 -9.25
C GLY A 78 -4.43 2.98 -8.34
N SER A 79 -4.14 4.19 -7.83
CA SER A 79 -4.87 4.89 -6.77
C SER A 79 -6.39 4.99 -7.01
N GLY A 80 -6.82 5.32 -8.23
CA GLY A 80 -8.24 5.51 -8.53
C GLY A 80 -9.06 4.24 -8.39
N GLU A 81 -8.58 3.13 -8.97
CA GLU A 81 -9.24 1.83 -8.92
C GLU A 81 -9.23 1.28 -7.49
N THR A 82 -8.10 1.40 -6.78
CA THR A 82 -7.99 1.04 -5.36
C THR A 82 -9.03 1.77 -4.50
N MET A 83 -9.15 3.09 -4.67
CA MET A 83 -10.09 3.91 -3.93
C MET A 83 -11.55 3.50 -4.23
N GLN A 84 -11.89 3.23 -5.48
CA GLN A 84 -13.24 2.78 -5.85
C GLN A 84 -13.58 1.43 -5.23
N ALA A 85 -12.65 0.48 -5.18
CA ALA A 85 -12.86 -0.81 -4.53
C ALA A 85 -13.17 -0.66 -3.02
N VAL A 86 -12.46 0.27 -2.34
CA VAL A 86 -12.74 0.60 -0.93
C VAL A 86 -14.08 1.31 -0.76
N ILE A 87 -14.40 2.31 -1.58
CA ILE A 87 -15.69 3.04 -1.51
C ILE A 87 -16.85 2.08 -1.70
N ALA A 88 -16.76 1.18 -2.67
CA ALA A 88 -17.79 0.19 -2.96
C ALA A 88 -17.93 -0.89 -1.87
N GLY A 89 -17.00 -0.97 -0.91
CA GLY A 89 -16.97 -2.03 0.11
C GLY A 89 -16.58 -3.41 -0.44
N SER A 90 -16.05 -3.48 -1.66
CA SER A 90 -15.54 -4.73 -2.26
C SER A 90 -14.30 -5.25 -1.52
N VAL A 91 -13.56 -4.34 -0.90
CA VAL A 91 -12.42 -4.61 -0.03
C VAL A 91 -12.52 -3.78 1.26
N ASP A 92 -11.86 -4.25 2.31
CA ASP A 92 -11.82 -3.56 3.62
C ASP A 92 -10.83 -2.39 3.61
N ILE A 93 -9.68 -2.59 2.97
CA ILE A 93 -8.51 -1.69 3.00
C ILE A 93 -7.99 -1.48 1.58
N GLY A 94 -7.39 -0.31 1.32
CA GLY A 94 -6.65 -0.02 0.09
C GLY A 94 -5.32 0.66 0.39
N THR A 95 -4.24 0.28 -0.30
CA THR A 95 -2.91 0.87 -0.14
C THR A 95 -2.52 1.75 -1.32
N GLY A 96 -1.64 2.72 -1.09
CA GLY A 96 -1.08 3.58 -2.15
C GLY A 96 -2.09 4.58 -2.75
N VAL A 97 -3.08 5.01 -1.99
CA VAL A 97 -4.11 5.95 -2.47
C VAL A 97 -3.66 7.40 -2.28
N GLY A 98 -3.79 8.23 -3.31
CA GLY A 98 -3.45 9.65 -3.25
C GLY A 98 -4.26 10.40 -2.19
N THR A 99 -3.56 11.09 -1.29
CA THR A 99 -4.15 11.76 -0.13
C THR A 99 -5.22 12.79 -0.53
N TYR A 100 -4.95 13.60 -1.55
CA TYR A 100 -5.87 14.66 -1.98
C TYR A 100 -7.17 14.09 -2.58
N GLY A 101 -7.04 13.03 -3.39
CA GLY A 101 -8.20 12.32 -3.92
C GLY A 101 -9.03 11.68 -2.82
N ALA A 102 -8.39 11.07 -1.82
CA ALA A 102 -9.08 10.47 -0.68
C ALA A 102 -9.79 11.51 0.19
N MET A 103 -9.15 12.66 0.48
CA MET A 103 -9.77 13.79 1.18
C MET A 103 -10.97 14.34 0.40
N GLY A 104 -10.82 14.49 -0.92
CA GLY A 104 -11.91 14.95 -1.78
C GLY A 104 -13.09 13.98 -1.84
N ALA A 105 -12.85 12.68 -1.86
CA ALA A 105 -13.89 11.67 -1.78
C ALA A 105 -14.60 11.69 -0.41
N PHE A 106 -13.85 11.78 0.68
CA PHE A 106 -14.37 11.92 2.04
C PHE A 106 -15.27 13.17 2.17
N ALA A 107 -14.81 14.33 1.68
CA ALA A 107 -15.56 15.58 1.73
C ALA A 107 -16.90 15.50 0.98
N LYS A 108 -17.01 14.62 -0.02
CA LYS A 108 -18.23 14.32 -0.77
C LYS A 108 -19.09 13.22 -0.13
N GLY A 109 -18.74 12.78 1.09
CA GLY A 109 -19.49 11.77 1.83
C GLY A 109 -19.13 10.33 1.54
N ALA A 110 -18.02 10.05 0.80
CA ALA A 110 -17.59 8.68 0.58
C ALA A 110 -17.17 8.00 1.91
N PRO A 111 -17.47 6.71 2.10
CA PRO A 111 -17.17 5.98 3.34
C PRO A 111 -15.69 5.57 3.42
N VAL A 112 -14.78 6.54 3.30
CA VAL A 112 -13.33 6.30 3.35
C VAL A 112 -12.70 6.96 4.57
N ARG A 113 -11.71 6.29 5.17
CA ARG A 113 -10.89 6.79 6.27
C ARG A 113 -9.43 6.48 5.98
N ALA A 114 -8.53 7.43 6.20
CA ALA A 114 -7.09 7.19 6.18
C ALA A 114 -6.67 6.56 7.50
N ILE A 115 -6.20 5.32 7.46
CA ILE A 115 -5.81 4.54 8.64
C ILE A 115 -4.30 4.52 8.88
N GLY A 116 -3.51 5.02 7.93
CA GLY A 116 -2.06 5.14 8.03
C GLY A 116 -1.47 5.85 6.82
N ASN A 117 -0.23 6.29 6.96
CA ASN A 117 0.59 6.75 5.85
C ASN A 117 1.02 5.57 4.96
N ALA A 118 0.99 5.75 3.64
CA ALA A 118 1.64 4.84 2.70
C ALA A 118 2.99 5.42 2.25
N THR A 119 3.05 6.73 1.96
CA THR A 119 4.29 7.39 1.56
C THR A 119 4.27 8.87 1.90
N THR A 120 5.35 9.33 2.53
CA THR A 120 5.66 10.75 2.71
C THR A 120 6.64 11.19 1.61
N GLY A 121 6.35 12.31 0.97
CA GLY A 121 7.10 12.77 -0.21
C GLY A 121 6.84 11.91 -1.44
N ALA A 122 7.59 12.18 -2.51
CA ALA A 122 7.41 11.51 -3.80
C ALA A 122 8.75 11.12 -4.44
N HIS A 123 9.67 10.59 -3.63
CA HIS A 123 11.02 10.21 -4.08
C HIS A 123 11.00 9.09 -5.10
N ASP A 124 9.99 8.24 -5.07
CA ASP A 124 9.79 7.11 -5.97
C ASP A 124 9.27 7.50 -7.36
N LEU A 125 8.72 8.70 -7.53
CA LEU A 125 8.11 9.11 -8.79
C LEU A 125 9.06 9.92 -9.64
N TYR A 126 9.10 9.62 -10.94
CA TYR A 126 9.88 10.37 -11.91
C TYR A 126 9.15 10.50 -13.25
N TRP A 127 9.53 11.55 -14.00
CA TRP A 127 9.04 11.83 -15.34
C TRP A 127 10.17 11.72 -16.35
N TYR A 128 9.87 11.15 -17.50
CA TYR A 128 10.84 10.82 -18.53
C TYR A 128 10.30 11.10 -19.92
N VAL A 129 11.21 11.19 -20.85
CA VAL A 129 10.95 11.30 -22.28
C VAL A 129 11.71 10.20 -23.04
N ARG A 130 11.37 9.96 -24.28
CA ARG A 130 12.21 9.16 -25.18
C ARG A 130 13.62 9.77 -25.29
N ALA A 131 14.63 8.96 -25.50
CA ALA A 131 16.01 9.40 -25.60
C ALA A 131 16.25 10.44 -26.71
N ASP A 132 15.55 10.31 -27.84
CA ASP A 132 15.62 11.21 -29.01
C ASP A 132 14.78 12.50 -28.87
N SER A 133 14.00 12.63 -27.78
CA SER A 133 13.18 13.81 -27.54
C SER A 133 14.04 15.08 -27.39
N PRO A 134 13.63 16.25 -27.94
CA PRO A 134 14.29 17.52 -27.72
C PRO A 134 14.10 18.08 -26.30
N ILE A 135 13.09 17.58 -25.55
CA ILE A 135 12.79 18.03 -24.19
C ILE A 135 13.90 17.59 -23.24
N ARG A 136 14.60 18.51 -22.59
CA ARG A 136 15.68 18.24 -21.62
C ARG A 136 15.24 18.45 -20.18
N SER A 137 14.23 19.30 -19.99
CA SER A 137 13.67 19.64 -18.68
C SER A 137 12.19 20.02 -18.84
N ILE A 138 11.46 20.19 -17.74
CA ILE A 138 10.08 20.69 -17.76
C ILE A 138 9.98 22.05 -18.44
N LYS A 139 11.03 22.88 -18.35
CA LYS A 139 11.05 24.24 -18.95
C LYS A 139 10.98 24.21 -20.47
N ASP A 140 11.43 23.14 -21.10
CA ASP A 140 11.44 22.99 -22.57
C ASP A 140 10.12 22.44 -23.13
N ALA A 141 9.14 22.16 -22.25
CA ALA A 141 7.98 21.33 -22.60
C ALA A 141 6.67 22.11 -22.77
N ALA A 142 6.74 23.43 -23.07
CA ALA A 142 5.53 24.24 -23.26
C ALA A 142 4.59 23.65 -24.32
N GLY A 143 3.31 23.49 -23.96
CA GLY A 143 2.25 22.90 -24.82
C GLY A 143 2.31 21.38 -24.99
N LYS A 144 3.27 20.69 -24.36
CA LYS A 144 3.47 19.24 -24.43
C LYS A 144 2.56 18.49 -23.46
N THR A 145 2.29 17.21 -23.79
CA THR A 145 1.55 16.32 -22.89
C THR A 145 2.46 15.77 -21.80
N ILE A 146 1.94 15.74 -20.56
CA ILE A 146 2.59 15.13 -19.40
C ILE A 146 1.67 14.15 -18.72
N ALA A 147 2.15 12.92 -18.56
CA ALA A 147 1.34 11.82 -18.06
C ALA A 147 1.23 11.83 -16.53
N PHE A 148 0.08 11.33 -16.04
CA PHE A 148 -0.16 10.93 -14.66
C PHE A 148 -1.09 9.70 -14.63
N SER A 149 -1.24 9.02 -13.50
CA SER A 149 -2.07 7.80 -13.44
C SER A 149 -3.57 8.09 -13.56
N THR A 150 -4.17 8.65 -12.53
CA THR A 150 -5.60 8.98 -12.46
C THR A 150 -5.80 10.28 -11.70
N THR A 151 -6.92 10.96 -11.93
CA THR A 151 -7.27 12.19 -11.20
C THR A 151 -7.30 11.93 -9.69
N GLY A 152 -6.65 12.79 -8.91
CA GLY A 152 -6.54 12.68 -7.45
C GLY A 152 -5.43 11.77 -6.95
N SER A 153 -4.69 11.10 -7.84
CA SER A 153 -3.48 10.34 -7.48
C SER A 153 -2.32 11.26 -7.12
N SER A 154 -1.30 10.72 -6.43
CA SER A 154 -0.06 11.46 -6.15
C SER A 154 0.62 11.94 -7.43
N THR A 155 0.65 11.13 -8.50
CA THR A 155 1.22 11.54 -9.79
C THR A 155 0.48 12.72 -10.40
N ASN A 156 -0.85 12.79 -10.26
CA ASN A 156 -1.63 13.94 -10.73
C ASN A 156 -1.27 15.21 -9.94
N VAL A 157 -1.21 15.10 -8.62
CA VAL A 157 -0.83 16.22 -7.74
C VAL A 157 0.56 16.74 -8.06
N ILE A 158 1.53 15.85 -8.29
CA ILE A 158 2.90 16.24 -8.65
C ILE A 158 2.95 16.92 -10.00
N VAL A 159 2.24 16.40 -11.02
CA VAL A 159 2.16 17.07 -12.34
C VAL A 159 1.61 18.50 -12.20
N LEU A 160 0.56 18.68 -11.41
CA LEU A 160 0.01 20.01 -11.16
C LEU A 160 0.99 20.91 -10.39
N GLY A 161 1.76 20.33 -9.45
CA GLY A 161 2.86 21.00 -8.75
C GLY A 161 3.98 21.41 -9.70
N LEU A 162 4.44 20.53 -10.58
CA LEU A 162 5.45 20.82 -11.60
C LEU A 162 5.00 21.98 -12.53
N ILE A 163 3.74 21.99 -12.96
CA ILE A 163 3.17 23.08 -13.75
C ILE A 163 3.18 24.39 -12.97
N LYS A 164 2.70 24.37 -11.73
CA LYS A 164 2.63 25.56 -10.86
C LYS A 164 4.01 26.14 -10.58
N GLU A 165 4.98 25.30 -10.18
CA GLU A 165 6.32 25.77 -9.79
C GLU A 165 7.20 26.16 -10.99
N SER A 166 7.04 25.47 -12.15
CA SER A 166 7.79 25.82 -13.37
C SER A 166 7.21 27.00 -14.13
N GLY A 167 5.91 27.28 -13.97
CA GLY A 167 5.16 28.26 -14.77
C GLY A 167 4.94 27.84 -16.23
N VAL A 168 5.25 26.58 -16.58
CA VAL A 168 5.14 26.06 -17.96
C VAL A 168 3.76 25.49 -18.21
N ALA A 169 3.09 25.92 -19.27
CA ALA A 169 1.81 25.40 -19.69
C ALA A 169 1.97 24.00 -20.31
N LEU A 170 1.75 22.95 -19.52
CA LEU A 170 1.70 21.56 -19.96
C LEU A 170 0.24 21.08 -20.11
N LYS A 171 0.06 19.96 -20.80
CA LYS A 171 -1.25 19.28 -20.96
C LYS A 171 -1.26 17.99 -20.13
N PRO A 172 -1.78 18.02 -18.88
CA PRO A 172 -1.89 16.80 -18.05
C PRO A 172 -2.79 15.77 -18.72
N THR A 173 -2.32 14.53 -18.82
CA THR A 173 -3.01 13.44 -19.50
C THR A 173 -2.98 12.17 -18.64
N ALA A 174 -4.15 11.61 -18.33
CA ALA A 174 -4.25 10.36 -17.58
C ALA A 174 -3.89 9.17 -18.47
N THR A 175 -2.96 8.32 -18.01
CA THR A 175 -2.48 7.15 -18.74
C THR A 175 -2.63 5.82 -17.98
N GLY A 176 -3.13 5.87 -16.75
CA GLY A 176 -3.28 4.69 -15.90
C GLY A 176 -1.94 4.24 -15.31
N SER A 177 -1.50 3.03 -15.65
CA SER A 177 -0.29 2.41 -15.09
C SER A 177 1.01 2.92 -15.74
N PRO A 178 2.18 2.73 -15.08
CA PRO A 178 3.49 3.01 -15.70
C PRO A 178 3.72 2.24 -17.00
N ALA A 179 3.26 0.99 -17.10
CA ALA A 179 3.40 0.18 -18.31
C ALA A 179 2.62 0.77 -19.51
N ASN A 180 1.37 1.18 -19.27
CA ASN A 180 0.57 1.87 -20.28
C ASN A 180 1.21 3.20 -20.70
N THR A 181 1.75 3.93 -19.73
CA THR A 181 2.46 5.19 -19.96
C THR A 181 3.70 4.98 -20.84
N LEU A 182 4.51 3.95 -20.56
CA LEU A 182 5.69 3.65 -21.37
C LEU A 182 5.31 3.36 -22.83
N THR A 183 4.29 2.53 -23.03
CA THR A 183 3.76 2.25 -24.38
C THR A 183 3.33 3.53 -25.10
N ALA A 184 2.59 4.41 -24.43
CA ALA A 184 2.12 5.68 -24.99
C ALA A 184 3.27 6.65 -25.32
N VAL A 185 4.32 6.69 -24.50
CA VAL A 185 5.52 7.50 -24.78
C VAL A 185 6.32 6.93 -25.95
N MET A 186 6.54 5.62 -25.97
CA MET A 186 7.33 4.99 -27.05
C MET A 186 6.63 5.08 -28.41
N SER A 187 5.30 5.09 -28.44
CA SER A 187 4.49 5.32 -29.66
C SER A 187 4.34 6.81 -30.04
N GLY A 188 4.81 7.75 -29.20
CA GLY A 188 4.70 9.18 -29.45
C GLY A 188 3.31 9.78 -29.16
N GLN A 189 2.40 9.05 -28.54
CA GLN A 189 1.09 9.56 -28.10
C GLN A 189 1.20 10.53 -26.91
N ILE A 190 2.21 10.34 -26.06
CA ILE A 190 2.52 11.15 -24.90
C ILE A 190 3.96 11.64 -25.01
N ASP A 191 4.20 12.94 -24.78
CA ASP A 191 5.54 13.52 -24.85
C ASP A 191 6.37 13.19 -23.59
N ILE A 192 5.77 13.31 -22.40
CA ILE A 192 6.43 13.10 -21.09
C ILE A 192 5.66 12.04 -20.31
N GLY A 193 6.29 10.90 -20.09
CA GLY A 193 5.75 9.79 -19.30
C GLY A 193 6.09 9.90 -17.82
N TRP A 194 5.40 9.13 -17.00
CA TRP A 194 5.72 8.94 -15.59
C TRP A 194 6.02 7.46 -15.29
N SER A 195 6.84 7.22 -14.29
CA SER A 195 7.08 5.89 -13.76
C SER A 195 7.46 5.92 -12.28
N SER A 196 7.53 4.72 -11.71
CA SER A 196 8.12 4.47 -10.39
C SER A 196 8.92 3.16 -10.45
N PRO A 197 10.11 3.10 -9.81
CA PRO A 197 10.93 1.89 -9.79
C PRO A 197 10.21 0.69 -9.20
N PRO A 198 10.48 -0.51 -9.74
CA PRO A 198 11.59 -0.85 -10.65
C PRO A 198 11.27 -0.59 -12.13
N LEU A 199 10.01 -0.25 -12.48
CA LEU A 199 9.60 -0.04 -13.86
C LEU A 199 10.35 1.16 -14.48
N GLY A 200 10.93 0.93 -15.67
CA GLY A 200 11.66 1.94 -16.42
C GLY A 200 13.12 2.15 -15.98
N VAL A 201 13.58 1.53 -14.89
CA VAL A 201 14.99 1.66 -14.44
C VAL A 201 15.94 1.07 -15.49
N GLU A 202 15.61 -0.09 -16.03
CA GLU A 202 16.40 -0.72 -17.10
C GLU A 202 16.40 0.12 -18.39
N ASP A 203 15.26 0.72 -18.74
CA ASP A 203 15.18 1.60 -19.93
C ASP A 203 16.01 2.89 -19.75
N LEU A 204 16.11 3.41 -18.53
CA LEU A 204 17.01 4.50 -18.18
C LEU A 204 18.49 4.08 -18.30
N GLU A 205 18.87 2.90 -17.82
CA GLU A 205 20.24 2.35 -17.92
C GLU A 205 20.66 2.09 -19.35
N GLN A 206 19.73 1.59 -20.16
CA GLN A 206 19.94 1.33 -21.60
C GLN A 206 19.86 2.62 -22.45
N GLY A 207 19.58 3.77 -21.85
CA GLY A 207 19.46 5.02 -22.57
C GLY A 207 18.30 5.09 -23.56
N LYS A 208 17.26 4.28 -23.40
CA LYS A 208 16.03 4.32 -24.22
C LYS A 208 15.12 5.47 -23.84
N ILE A 209 15.13 5.81 -22.57
CA ILE A 209 14.41 6.96 -22.01
C ILE A 209 15.37 7.84 -21.22
N ARG A 210 14.98 9.10 -21.02
CA ARG A 210 15.76 10.08 -20.25
C ARG A 210 14.87 10.80 -19.25
N LEU A 211 15.33 10.88 -18.02
CA LEU A 211 14.67 11.59 -16.93
C LEU A 211 14.67 13.11 -17.19
N VAL A 212 13.51 13.74 -16.95
CA VAL A 212 13.32 15.21 -17.08
C VAL A 212 12.79 15.87 -15.81
N ALA A 213 12.19 15.11 -14.89
CA ALA A 213 11.76 15.58 -13.58
C ALA A 213 11.64 14.44 -12.58
N ARG A 214 11.75 14.76 -11.30
CA ARG A 214 11.44 13.86 -10.17
C ARG A 214 10.26 14.42 -9.38
N GLY A 215 9.52 13.56 -8.68
CA GLY A 215 8.46 14.02 -7.77
C GLY A 215 9.00 14.91 -6.64
N SER A 216 10.24 14.67 -6.20
CA SER A 216 10.94 15.49 -5.20
C SER A 216 11.33 16.89 -5.68
N ASP A 217 11.21 17.18 -6.98
CA ASP A 217 11.45 18.53 -7.51
C ASP A 217 10.33 19.50 -7.09
N VAL A 218 9.12 18.98 -6.81
CA VAL A 218 8.02 19.77 -6.25
C VAL A 218 8.25 19.99 -4.77
N ALA A 219 8.76 21.18 -4.44
CA ALA A 219 9.24 21.52 -3.09
C ALA A 219 8.13 21.40 -2.02
N SER A 220 6.91 21.83 -2.35
CA SER A 220 5.77 21.81 -1.44
C SER A 220 5.35 20.38 -1.00
N LEU A 221 5.69 19.34 -1.78
CA LEU A 221 5.26 17.98 -1.53
C LEU A 221 6.31 17.10 -0.82
N ARG A 222 7.54 17.57 -0.63
CA ARG A 222 8.66 16.76 -0.11
C ARG A 222 8.38 16.14 1.25
N ASP A 223 7.72 16.89 2.12
CA ASP A 223 7.45 16.47 3.51
C ASP A 223 5.95 16.25 3.78
N GLN A 224 5.13 16.12 2.73
CA GLN A 224 3.72 15.82 2.87
C GLN A 224 3.46 14.32 2.77
N THR A 225 2.47 13.82 3.51
CA THR A 225 1.87 12.49 3.29
C THR A 225 1.11 12.52 1.97
N VAL A 226 1.77 12.12 0.88
CA VAL A 226 1.20 12.17 -0.48
C VAL A 226 0.34 10.96 -0.82
N ARG A 227 0.56 9.84 -0.12
CA ARG A 227 -0.27 8.63 -0.23
C ARG A 227 -0.61 8.07 1.14
N VAL A 228 -1.82 7.56 1.26
CA VAL A 228 -2.37 6.98 2.48
C VAL A 228 -2.81 5.53 2.28
N ILE A 229 -2.85 4.78 3.36
CA ILE A 229 -3.59 3.53 3.49
C ILE A 229 -5.00 3.92 3.94
N ILE A 230 -6.00 3.51 3.18
CA ILE A 230 -7.41 3.83 3.46
C ILE A 230 -8.19 2.58 3.86
N ALA A 231 -9.23 2.76 4.66
CA ALA A 231 -10.22 1.73 4.95
C ALA A 231 -11.62 2.19 4.61
N ASN A 232 -12.50 1.24 4.29
CA ASN A 232 -13.94 1.49 4.25
C ASN A 232 -14.42 1.75 5.68
N ALA A 233 -15.21 2.81 5.88
CA ALA A 233 -15.66 3.24 7.21
C ALA A 233 -16.48 2.16 7.95
N ASN A 234 -17.30 1.38 7.22
CA ASN A 234 -18.10 0.30 7.80
C ASN A 234 -17.18 -0.87 8.20
N SER A 235 -16.22 -1.25 7.33
CA SER A 235 -15.22 -2.28 7.68
C SER A 235 -14.40 -1.85 8.89
N LEU A 236 -13.98 -0.58 8.96
CA LEU A 236 -13.24 -0.04 10.11
C LEU A 236 -14.05 -0.15 11.41
N ALA A 237 -15.35 0.12 11.37
CA ALA A 237 -16.21 -0.02 12.54
C ALA A 237 -16.41 -1.48 12.96
N GLN A 238 -16.63 -2.39 12.00
CA GLN A 238 -16.93 -3.80 12.25
C GLN A 238 -15.70 -4.65 12.59
N LYS A 239 -14.54 -4.33 12.00
CA LYS A 239 -13.29 -5.11 12.08
C LYS A 239 -12.16 -4.32 12.74
N LYS A 240 -12.48 -3.40 13.65
CA LYS A 240 -11.54 -2.44 14.23
C LYS A 240 -10.25 -3.09 14.77
N ASP A 241 -10.39 -4.18 15.54
CA ASP A 241 -9.23 -4.88 16.10
C ASP A 241 -8.39 -5.58 15.02
N ALA A 242 -9.02 -6.23 14.04
CA ALA A 242 -8.30 -6.86 12.93
C ALA A 242 -7.55 -5.81 12.10
N ILE A 243 -8.14 -4.64 11.84
CA ILE A 243 -7.50 -3.54 11.12
C ILE A 243 -6.34 -2.94 11.93
N ARG A 244 -6.46 -2.82 13.26
CA ARG A 244 -5.35 -2.40 14.13
C ARG A 244 -4.18 -3.39 14.04
N ARG A 245 -4.44 -4.70 14.20
CA ARG A 245 -3.41 -5.75 14.06
C ARG A 245 -2.81 -5.80 12.64
N PHE A 246 -3.60 -5.49 11.61
CA PHE A 246 -3.10 -5.32 10.26
C PHE A 246 -2.06 -4.19 10.19
N MET A 247 -2.32 -3.03 10.76
CA MET A 247 -1.38 -1.92 10.74
C MET A 247 -0.11 -2.22 11.55
N GLU A 248 -0.22 -2.95 12.65
CA GLU A 248 0.94 -3.43 13.43
C GLU A 248 1.80 -4.39 12.60
N ALA A 249 1.17 -5.40 11.97
CA ALA A 249 1.85 -6.34 11.09
C ALA A 249 2.46 -5.65 9.85
N TYR A 250 1.77 -4.66 9.31
CA TYR A 250 2.25 -3.87 8.17
C TYR A 250 3.53 -3.08 8.54
N ASN A 251 3.54 -2.44 9.72
CA ASN A 251 4.73 -1.75 10.21
C ASN A 251 5.89 -2.72 10.49
N GLU A 252 5.62 -3.87 11.14
CA GLU A 252 6.62 -4.94 11.35
C GLU A 252 7.18 -5.45 10.01
N THR A 253 6.32 -5.58 9.00
CA THR A 253 6.73 -6.00 7.66
C THR A 253 7.68 -4.98 7.02
N ILE A 254 7.41 -3.68 7.15
CA ILE A 254 8.33 -2.64 6.65
C ILE A 254 9.68 -2.77 7.34
N ASP A 255 9.73 -3.01 8.65
CA ASP A 255 10.99 -3.21 9.35
C ASP A 255 11.77 -4.40 8.81
N TRP A 256 11.10 -5.54 8.62
CA TRP A 256 11.69 -6.74 8.05
C TRP A 256 12.16 -6.53 6.60
N MET A 257 11.39 -5.82 5.77
CA MET A 257 11.74 -5.53 4.37
C MET A 257 13.05 -4.76 4.21
N TYR A 258 13.44 -3.98 5.21
CA TYR A 258 14.70 -3.22 5.19
C TYR A 258 15.82 -3.87 5.99
N ALA A 259 15.52 -4.84 6.85
CA ALA A 259 16.50 -5.53 7.66
C ALA A 259 17.08 -6.78 6.98
N GLU A 260 16.31 -7.44 6.09
CA GLU A 260 16.67 -8.74 5.54
C GLU A 260 16.71 -8.76 4.01
N ASP A 261 17.81 -9.24 3.44
CA ASP A 261 17.95 -9.45 1.98
C ASP A 261 16.91 -10.45 1.44
N LYS A 262 16.38 -11.32 2.31
CA LYS A 262 15.32 -12.25 1.93
C LYS A 262 14.08 -11.54 1.39
N ALA A 263 13.67 -10.42 2.00
CA ALA A 263 12.55 -9.61 1.52
C ALA A 263 12.81 -9.08 0.11
N LEU A 264 14.04 -8.60 -0.13
CA LEU A 264 14.44 -8.06 -1.42
C LEU A 264 14.54 -9.16 -2.51
N GLN A 265 14.98 -10.37 -2.15
CA GLN A 265 14.97 -11.53 -3.05
C GLN A 265 13.55 -11.89 -3.48
N LEU A 266 12.63 -12.04 -2.51
CA LEU A 266 11.23 -12.33 -2.77
C LEU A 266 10.57 -11.25 -3.63
N TYR A 267 10.91 -9.99 -3.38
CA TYR A 267 10.43 -8.88 -4.22
C TYR A 267 10.94 -8.99 -5.66
N ALA A 268 12.26 -9.17 -5.85
CA ALA A 268 12.86 -9.29 -7.18
C ALA A 268 12.23 -10.43 -8.00
N GLU A 269 11.97 -11.58 -7.35
CA GLU A 269 11.28 -12.73 -7.95
C GLU A 269 9.83 -12.38 -8.32
N ALA A 270 9.09 -11.75 -7.41
CA ALA A 270 7.67 -11.40 -7.60
C ALA A 270 7.47 -10.41 -8.76
N VAL A 271 8.32 -9.39 -8.87
CA VAL A 271 8.23 -8.37 -9.92
C VAL A 271 9.05 -8.70 -11.16
N LYS A 272 9.77 -9.84 -11.16
CA LYS A 272 10.56 -10.37 -12.27
C LYS A 272 11.64 -9.41 -12.77
N VAL A 273 12.41 -8.85 -11.85
CA VAL A 273 13.58 -8.02 -12.16
C VAL A 273 14.84 -8.61 -11.55
N PRO A 274 16.04 -8.32 -12.10
CA PRO A 274 17.30 -8.69 -11.48
C PRO A 274 17.41 -8.15 -10.05
N PHE A 275 18.03 -8.92 -9.14
CA PHE A 275 18.22 -8.51 -7.74
C PHE A 275 18.90 -7.13 -7.62
N ALA A 276 19.89 -6.85 -8.48
CA ALA A 276 20.57 -5.55 -8.51
C ALA A 276 19.59 -4.38 -8.81
N ILE A 277 18.64 -4.56 -9.73
CA ILE A 277 17.61 -3.57 -10.05
C ILE A 277 16.65 -3.39 -8.87
N ALA A 278 16.21 -4.50 -8.26
CA ALA A 278 15.36 -4.44 -7.07
C ALA A 278 16.04 -3.69 -5.92
N LYS A 279 17.31 -4.02 -5.65
CA LYS A 279 18.13 -3.38 -4.61
C LYS A 279 18.31 -1.88 -4.88
N ARG A 280 18.71 -1.51 -6.09
CA ARG A 280 18.86 -0.12 -6.51
C ARG A 280 17.55 0.65 -6.37
N SER A 281 16.43 0.04 -6.81
CA SER A 281 15.11 0.64 -6.70
C SER A 281 14.76 0.98 -5.25
N ARG A 282 14.92 0.03 -4.32
CA ARG A 282 14.68 0.25 -2.90
C ARG A 282 15.59 1.36 -2.33
N ASP A 283 16.90 1.22 -2.55
CA ASP A 283 17.90 2.04 -1.85
C ASP A 283 17.91 3.51 -2.33
N GLU A 284 17.66 3.76 -3.64
CA GLU A 284 17.67 5.10 -4.20
C GLU A 284 16.31 5.82 -4.15
N PHE A 285 15.19 5.07 -4.16
CA PHE A 285 13.87 5.67 -4.39
C PHE A 285 12.89 5.51 -3.23
N TYR A 286 13.12 4.59 -2.32
CA TYR A 286 12.20 4.29 -1.23
C TYR A 286 12.88 4.41 0.15
N PRO A 287 13.15 5.63 0.64
CA PRO A 287 13.66 5.80 2.01
C PRO A 287 12.69 5.19 3.03
N LYS A 288 13.22 4.33 3.93
CA LYS A 288 12.40 3.58 4.91
C LYS A 288 11.44 4.46 5.70
N ASP A 289 11.93 5.60 6.19
CA ASP A 289 11.15 6.50 7.04
C ASP A 289 9.96 7.13 6.32
N ASN A 290 10.02 7.22 4.99
CA ASN A 290 8.90 7.74 4.21
C ASN A 290 7.73 6.74 4.11
N LEU A 291 7.98 5.45 4.40
CA LEU A 291 6.98 4.38 4.34
C LEU A 291 6.37 4.06 5.71
N ARG A 292 6.81 4.74 6.78
CA ARG A 292 6.28 4.49 8.14
C ARG A 292 4.79 4.78 8.22
N PRO A 293 3.94 3.78 8.55
CA PRO A 293 2.50 3.92 8.47
C PRO A 293 1.91 4.87 9.53
N ASN A 294 2.65 5.17 10.59
CA ASN A 294 2.26 6.10 11.65
C ASN A 294 2.86 7.51 11.49
N ARG A 295 3.55 7.79 10.38
CA ARG A 295 4.07 9.12 10.05
C ARG A 295 3.02 9.93 9.29
N LEU A 296 2.35 10.86 9.98
CA LEU A 296 1.46 11.83 9.34
C LEU A 296 2.19 13.18 9.26
N SER A 297 2.36 13.70 8.07
CA SER A 297 3.17 14.89 7.81
C SER A 297 2.49 15.85 6.82
N GLY A 298 2.62 17.16 7.07
CA GLY A 298 2.21 18.21 6.14
C GLY A 298 0.71 18.34 5.89
N VAL A 299 -0.16 17.91 6.83
CA VAL A 299 -1.63 17.87 6.64
C VAL A 299 -2.23 19.25 6.36
N GLU A 300 -1.79 20.27 7.08
CA GLU A 300 -2.31 21.63 6.90
C GLU A 300 -1.99 22.16 5.50
N GLN A 301 -0.73 21.98 5.05
CA GLN A 301 -0.32 22.37 3.71
C GLN A 301 -1.04 21.51 2.65
N ALA A 302 -1.22 20.20 2.91
CA ALA A 302 -1.96 19.32 2.01
C ALA A 302 -3.40 19.78 1.80
N MET A 303 -4.06 20.32 2.84
CA MET A 303 -5.39 20.92 2.73
C MET A 303 -5.39 22.16 1.84
N VAL A 304 -4.44 23.08 2.08
CA VAL A 304 -4.29 24.30 1.28
C VAL A 304 -4.08 23.96 -0.20
N ASP A 305 -3.18 23.03 -0.47
CA ASP A 305 -2.89 22.59 -1.84
C ASP A 305 -4.09 21.84 -2.47
N ALA A 306 -4.80 21.00 -1.71
CA ALA A 306 -5.97 20.29 -2.19
C ALA A 306 -7.11 21.25 -2.59
N ILE A 307 -7.27 22.37 -1.90
CA ILE A 307 -8.22 23.44 -2.27
C ILE A 307 -7.73 24.16 -3.53
N ALA A 308 -6.48 24.59 -3.55
CA ALA A 308 -5.89 25.30 -4.69
C ALA A 308 -5.95 24.47 -5.98
N LEU A 309 -5.79 23.15 -5.87
CA LEU A 309 -5.85 22.19 -6.97
C LEU A 309 -7.26 21.65 -7.22
N LYS A 310 -8.28 22.17 -6.52
CA LYS A 310 -9.71 21.85 -6.69
C LYS A 310 -10.09 20.40 -6.34
N PHE A 311 -9.34 19.73 -5.49
CA PHE A 311 -9.72 18.43 -4.90
C PHE A 311 -10.68 18.62 -3.73
N LEU A 312 -10.53 19.70 -2.96
CA LEU A 312 -11.44 20.10 -1.90
C LEU A 312 -12.16 21.41 -2.27
N PRO A 313 -13.47 21.54 -1.99
CA PRO A 313 -14.18 22.79 -2.20
C PRO A 313 -13.87 23.84 -1.11
N ALA A 314 -13.51 23.37 0.11
CA ALA A 314 -13.15 24.18 1.27
C ALA A 314 -12.33 23.34 2.25
N SER A 315 -11.75 24.01 3.27
CA SER A 315 -11.03 23.33 4.35
C SER A 315 -11.95 22.40 5.13
N LEU A 316 -11.43 21.22 5.46
CA LEU A 316 -12.09 20.32 6.40
C LEU A 316 -11.98 20.91 7.82
N SER A 317 -13.04 20.80 8.61
CA SER A 317 -12.99 21.17 10.03
C SER A 317 -12.05 20.26 10.80
N LYS A 318 -11.63 20.67 12.00
CA LYS A 318 -10.80 19.83 12.88
C LYS A 318 -11.47 18.48 13.19
N GLU A 319 -12.79 18.48 13.34
CA GLU A 319 -13.58 17.26 13.56
C GLU A 319 -13.55 16.36 12.30
N GLN A 320 -13.78 16.93 11.12
CA GLN A 320 -13.71 16.19 9.85
C GLN A 320 -12.31 15.62 9.58
N LEU A 321 -11.24 16.38 9.92
CA LEU A 321 -9.88 15.89 9.83
C LEU A 321 -9.65 14.69 10.77
N GLY A 322 -10.13 14.78 12.01
CA GLY A 322 -10.07 13.67 12.98
C GLY A 322 -10.88 12.45 12.55
N GLN A 323 -11.99 12.66 11.82
CA GLN A 323 -12.77 11.57 11.24
C GLN A 323 -12.07 10.95 10.02
N PHE A 324 -11.43 11.77 9.18
CA PHE A 324 -10.73 11.30 8.00
C PHE A 324 -9.41 10.58 8.36
N PHE A 325 -8.55 11.19 9.18
CA PHE A 325 -7.29 10.61 9.64
C PHE A 325 -7.52 9.73 10.87
N ALA A 326 -8.14 8.58 10.68
CA ALA A 326 -8.44 7.59 11.73
C ALA A 326 -7.27 6.61 11.91
N TYR A 327 -6.06 7.12 12.13
CA TYR A 327 -4.84 6.30 12.26
C TYR A 327 -4.96 5.29 13.38
N GLN A 328 -4.52 4.07 13.11
CA GLN A 328 -4.65 2.92 14.01
C GLN A 328 -3.38 2.64 14.84
N LEU A 329 -2.28 3.29 14.52
CA LEU A 329 -1.03 3.24 15.27
C LEU A 329 -0.78 4.57 15.96
N PRO A 330 -0.11 4.57 17.14
CA PRO A 330 0.35 5.81 17.75
C PRO A 330 1.24 6.60 16.80
N PRO A 331 1.16 7.93 16.76
CA PRO A 331 2.03 8.75 15.94
C PRO A 331 3.50 8.50 16.28
N MET A 332 4.39 8.70 15.31
CA MET A 332 5.83 8.72 15.57
C MET A 332 6.15 9.93 16.47
N PRO A 333 7.10 9.75 17.40
CA PRO A 333 7.57 10.85 18.23
C PRO A 333 8.25 11.98 17.44
#